data_e375ae369a3cd3de2abaeb7f9953cd2d
#
_entry.id   e375ae369a3cd3de2abaeb7f9953cd2d
#
_cell.length_a   1.000
_cell.length_b   1.000
_cell.length_c   1.000
_cell.angle_alpha   90.00
_cell.angle_beta   90.00
_cell.angle_gamma   90.00
#
_symmetry.space_group_name_H-M   'P 1'
#
loop_
_entity.id
_entity.type
_entity.pdbx_description
1 polymer ?
#
loop_
_entity_poly.entity_id
_entity_poly.type
_entity_poly.pdbx_seq_one_letter_code
_entity_poly.pdbx_strand_id
1 'polypeptide(L)'
;RTFIKETTTVFSGLGLSAISCDQIQIKKAEQPFEAYVAMDQEKVSFYSDVIKEKIKVIHIADTHLYMDDERGIPFQNYSNRMAKAYNQTTHFKTREKTNPKKSFEEALTFAKELNADVITLVGDIFSFPSELAVEWVQSKLKAIGIPYIYIAGNHDWHYEGMKGKLTSLRDKWIEKRLKPLYQGNNPLMAAYDIKGIRFLAIDNST
;
A
#
# COMPACT_ATOMS: atom_id res chain seq x y z
N ARG A 1 24.19 14.92 13.28
CA ARG A 1 23.16 15.11 14.36
C ARG A 1 22.40 16.39 14.04
N THR A 2 21.31 16.27 13.27
CA THR A 2 20.37 17.37 13.07
C THR A 2 19.08 16.94 13.74
N PHE A 3 18.84 17.51 14.91
CA PHE A 3 17.57 17.36 15.61
C PHE A 3 16.54 18.18 14.86
N ILE A 4 15.44 17.57 14.47
CA ILE A 4 14.24 18.32 14.13
C ILE A 4 13.65 18.80 15.46
N LYS A 5 14.06 20.00 15.86
CA LYS A 5 13.33 20.83 16.80
C LYS A 5 12.38 21.67 15.98
N GLU A 6 11.12 21.69 16.42
CA GLU A 6 10.07 22.59 16.03
C GLU A 6 9.23 22.21 14.80
N THR A 7 8.05 21.70 15.10
CA THR A 7 6.85 22.18 14.43
C THR A 7 5.72 22.24 15.44
N THR A 8 5.77 23.26 16.29
CA THR A 8 4.57 23.77 16.94
C THR A 8 3.94 24.75 15.95
N THR A 9 3.05 24.28 15.09
CA THR A 9 2.25 25.16 14.26
C THR A 9 1.08 25.66 15.10
N VAL A 10 1.22 26.86 15.59
CA VAL A 10 0.13 27.63 16.17
C VAL A 10 -0.81 28.04 15.04
N PHE A 11 -1.98 27.45 14.98
CA PHE A 11 -3.09 28.00 14.20
C PHE A 11 -3.72 29.15 15.02
N SER A 12 -3.34 30.38 14.70
CA SER A 12 -4.03 31.59 15.15
C SER A 12 -4.93 32.10 14.03
N GLY A 13 -6.22 32.09 14.31
CA GLY A 13 -7.17 33.05 13.79
C GLY A 13 -7.98 32.65 12.56
N LEU A 14 -9.20 32.24 12.81
CA LEU A 14 -10.40 32.78 12.17
C LEU A 14 -11.60 32.35 13.04
N GLY A 15 -12.39 33.34 13.42
CA GLY A 15 -13.49 33.20 14.34
C GLY A 15 -14.60 32.27 13.84
N LEU A 16 -15.02 31.40 14.70
CA LEU A 16 -16.28 30.68 14.60
C LEU A 16 -17.00 30.76 15.94
N SER A 17 -18.23 31.18 15.84
CA SER A 17 -19.21 31.27 16.90
C SER A 17 -19.29 30.07 17.81
N ALA A 18 -19.43 30.35 19.10
CA ALA A 18 -19.55 29.42 20.17
C ALA A 18 -20.63 28.35 19.92
N ILE A 19 -20.18 27.13 19.72
CA ILE A 19 -20.93 25.91 20.03
C ILE A 19 -20.31 25.39 21.32
N SER A 20 -21.12 25.36 22.38
CA SER A 20 -20.77 24.76 23.66
C SER A 20 -20.42 23.29 23.42
N CYS A 21 -19.15 23.00 23.29
CA CYS A 21 -18.64 21.66 23.43
C CYS A 21 -18.25 21.47 24.89
N ASP A 22 -18.86 20.51 25.54
CA ASP A 22 -18.38 19.99 26.81
C ASP A 22 -16.88 19.77 26.71
N GLN A 23 -16.16 20.28 27.72
CA GLN A 23 -14.71 20.23 27.78
C GLN A 23 -14.23 18.79 27.68
N ILE A 24 -13.79 18.40 26.48
CA ILE A 24 -12.91 17.25 26.35
C ILE A 24 -11.63 17.64 27.08
N GLN A 25 -11.52 17.19 28.32
CA GLN A 25 -10.25 17.24 29.03
C GLN A 25 -9.26 16.34 28.31
N ILE A 26 -8.48 16.93 27.40
CA ILE A 26 -7.29 16.30 26.88
C ILE A 26 -6.37 16.16 28.10
N LYS A 27 -6.32 14.95 28.71
CA LYS A 27 -5.30 14.64 29.69
C LYS A 27 -3.97 14.93 29.03
N LYS A 28 -3.27 15.96 29.51
CA LYS A 28 -1.91 16.27 29.13
C LYS A 28 -1.10 15.00 29.33
N ALA A 29 -0.48 14.49 28.26
CA ALA A 29 0.44 13.37 28.38
C ALA A 29 1.53 13.74 29.37
N GLU A 30 1.64 12.99 30.46
CA GLU A 30 2.47 13.35 31.62
C GLU A 30 3.97 13.21 31.37
N GLN A 31 4.39 12.71 30.17
CA GLN A 31 5.79 12.72 29.76
C GLN A 31 5.91 12.93 28.24
N PRO A 32 6.92 13.69 27.76
CA PRO A 32 7.21 13.73 26.34
C PRO A 32 7.63 12.31 25.91
N PHE A 33 6.83 11.69 25.02
CA PHE A 33 7.22 10.40 24.48
C PHE A 33 8.44 10.62 23.56
N GLU A 34 9.48 9.83 23.75
CA GLU A 34 10.64 9.87 22.89
C GLU A 34 10.40 8.98 21.67
N ALA A 35 10.50 9.55 20.49
CA ALA A 35 10.47 8.82 19.24
C ALA A 35 11.56 9.34 18.31
N TYR A 36 12.20 8.43 17.60
CA TYR A 36 13.16 8.79 16.55
C TYR A 36 13.06 7.83 15.37
N VAL A 37 13.54 8.28 14.23
CA VAL A 37 13.52 7.54 12.98
C VAL A 37 14.95 7.35 12.50
N ALA A 38 15.30 6.14 12.10
CA ALA A 38 16.51 5.83 11.38
C ALA A 38 16.17 5.33 9.98
N MET A 39 16.86 5.82 8.98
CA MET A 39 16.68 5.46 7.58
C MET A 39 17.97 5.00 6.94
N ASP A 40 17.89 3.97 6.13
CA ASP A 40 18.88 3.61 5.12
C ASP A 40 18.19 3.47 3.75
N GLN A 41 18.88 2.95 2.75
CA GLN A 41 18.33 2.86 1.38
C GLN A 41 17.09 1.96 1.26
N GLU A 42 16.91 1.00 2.15
CA GLU A 42 15.89 -0.04 2.02
C GLU A 42 15.02 -0.18 3.27
N LYS A 43 15.41 0.49 4.35
CA LYS A 43 14.75 0.31 5.63
C LYS A 43 14.54 1.64 6.34
N VAL A 44 13.33 1.81 6.84
CA VAL A 44 12.99 2.86 7.80
C VAL A 44 12.68 2.20 9.13
N SER A 45 13.27 2.68 10.20
CA SER A 45 13.05 2.17 11.56
C SER A 45 12.49 3.29 12.43
N PHE A 46 11.33 3.07 13.00
CA PHE A 46 10.72 3.96 13.98
C PHE A 46 10.95 3.38 15.38
N TYR A 47 11.43 4.19 16.28
CA TYR A 47 11.65 3.83 17.66
C TYR A 47 10.79 4.70 18.56
N SER A 48 10.12 4.09 19.51
CA SER A 48 9.28 4.78 20.48
C SER A 48 9.17 3.94 21.75
N ASP A 49 9.12 4.60 22.89
CA ASP A 49 8.93 3.99 24.20
C ASP A 49 7.53 3.39 24.40
N VAL A 50 6.55 3.82 23.60
CA VAL A 50 5.19 3.27 23.65
C VAL A 50 5.04 1.95 22.89
N ILE A 51 5.96 1.63 21.98
CA ILE A 51 5.97 0.38 21.21
C ILE A 51 6.62 -0.72 22.07
N LYS A 52 5.86 -1.74 22.44
CA LYS A 52 6.32 -2.82 23.33
C LYS A 52 6.99 -3.97 22.58
N GLU A 53 6.64 -4.18 21.33
CA GLU A 53 7.17 -5.26 20.52
C GLU A 53 7.70 -4.74 19.17
N LYS A 54 8.79 -5.33 18.73
CA LYS A 54 9.31 -5.03 17.38
C LYS A 54 8.35 -5.58 16.33
N ILE A 55 7.96 -4.74 15.39
CA ILE A 55 7.22 -5.11 14.19
C ILE A 55 8.08 -4.89 12.94
N LYS A 56 8.02 -5.83 12.02
CA LYS A 56 8.68 -5.75 10.72
C LYS A 56 7.62 -5.71 9.63
N VAL A 57 7.62 -4.64 8.87
CA VAL A 57 6.70 -4.40 7.77
C VAL A 57 7.47 -4.41 6.46
N ILE A 58 7.01 -5.15 5.48
CA ILE A 58 7.53 -5.08 4.12
C ILE A 58 6.54 -4.32 3.27
N HIS A 59 6.97 -3.19 2.73
CA HIS A 59 6.19 -2.40 1.79
C HIS A 59 6.53 -2.80 0.36
N ILE A 60 5.50 -3.13 -0.43
CA ILE A 60 5.61 -3.42 -1.85
C ILE A 60 4.65 -2.47 -2.57
N ALA A 61 5.17 -1.65 -3.46
CA ALA A 61 4.42 -0.70 -4.27
C ALA A 61 4.94 -0.70 -5.70
N ASP A 62 4.15 -0.21 -6.64
CA ASP A 62 4.55 0.08 -8.02
C ASP A 62 5.20 -1.11 -8.74
N THR A 63 4.74 -2.32 -8.48
CA THR A 63 5.29 -3.51 -9.13
C THR A 63 4.82 -3.68 -10.57
N HIS A 64 3.68 -3.09 -10.91
CA HIS A 64 3.11 -3.12 -12.25
C HIS A 64 3.14 -4.51 -12.89
N LEU A 65 2.68 -5.52 -12.15
CA LEU A 65 2.59 -6.89 -12.65
C LEU A 65 1.76 -6.93 -13.93
N TYR A 66 2.35 -7.53 -14.96
CA TYR A 66 1.68 -7.82 -16.20
C TYR A 66 1.53 -9.32 -16.39
N MET A 67 0.32 -9.80 -16.32
CA MET A 67 -0.08 -11.15 -16.70
C MET A 67 -1.52 -11.09 -17.17
N ASP A 68 -1.84 -11.79 -18.25
CA ASP A 68 -3.19 -11.85 -18.78
C ASP A 68 -3.46 -13.20 -19.43
N ASP A 69 -4.72 -13.54 -19.60
CA ASP A 69 -5.20 -14.74 -20.27
C ASP A 69 -6.39 -14.42 -21.20
N GLU A 70 -7.10 -15.44 -21.64
CA GLU A 70 -8.25 -15.31 -22.52
C GLU A 70 -9.37 -14.41 -21.97
N ARG A 71 -9.49 -14.28 -20.65
CA ARG A 71 -10.47 -13.39 -19.98
C ARG A 71 -10.16 -11.91 -20.21
N GLY A 72 -8.91 -11.60 -20.53
CA GLY A 72 -8.45 -10.25 -20.86
C GLY A 72 -8.63 -9.86 -22.32
N ILE A 73 -8.91 -10.80 -23.23
CA ILE A 73 -9.05 -10.54 -24.69
C ILE A 73 -9.95 -9.32 -24.98
N PRO A 74 -11.13 -9.16 -24.34
CA PRO A 74 -12.00 -8.00 -24.62
C PRO A 74 -11.38 -6.64 -24.28
N PHE A 75 -10.28 -6.62 -23.52
CA PHE A 75 -9.63 -5.42 -23.01
C PHE A 75 -8.23 -5.19 -23.58
N GLN A 76 -7.77 -6.02 -24.53
CA GLN A 76 -6.41 -5.97 -25.09
C GLN A 76 -6.05 -4.64 -25.71
N ASN A 77 -7.01 -3.89 -26.27
CA ASN A 77 -6.78 -2.55 -26.80
C ASN A 77 -6.27 -1.56 -25.73
N TYR A 78 -6.57 -1.84 -24.47
CA TYR A 78 -6.14 -1.03 -23.32
C TYR A 78 -4.91 -1.64 -22.65
N SER A 79 -4.94 -2.94 -22.32
CA SER A 79 -3.89 -3.63 -21.57
C SER A 79 -2.56 -3.70 -22.32
N ASN A 80 -2.56 -3.89 -23.64
CA ASN A 80 -1.34 -4.00 -24.45
C ASN A 80 -0.46 -2.76 -24.40
N ARG A 81 -1.04 -1.57 -24.23
CA ARG A 81 -0.26 -0.33 -24.04
C ARG A 81 0.49 -0.34 -22.72
N MET A 82 -0.16 -0.77 -21.66
CA MET A 82 0.37 -0.79 -20.29
C MET A 82 1.43 -1.87 -20.12
N ALA A 83 1.22 -3.03 -20.75
CA ALA A 83 2.17 -4.15 -20.71
C ALA A 83 3.57 -3.79 -21.14
N LYS A 84 3.69 -3.00 -22.22
CA LYS A 84 4.98 -2.64 -22.81
C LYS A 84 5.74 -1.62 -21.96
N ALA A 85 5.04 -0.81 -21.16
CA ALA A 85 5.65 0.28 -20.42
C ALA A 85 6.51 -0.20 -19.25
N TYR A 86 6.10 -1.28 -18.55
CA TYR A 86 6.69 -1.69 -17.27
C TYR A 86 7.37 -3.06 -17.28
N ASN A 87 7.36 -3.75 -18.42
CA ASN A 87 7.79 -5.16 -18.48
C ASN A 87 9.32 -5.37 -18.55
N GLN A 88 10.09 -4.28 -18.67
CA GLN A 88 11.55 -4.33 -18.67
C GLN A 88 12.08 -3.43 -17.57
N THR A 89 12.56 -4.05 -16.50
CA THR A 89 13.13 -3.36 -15.36
C THR A 89 14.56 -3.84 -15.11
N THR A 90 15.29 -3.05 -14.34
CA THR A 90 16.64 -3.38 -13.90
C THR A 90 16.63 -3.53 -12.39
N HIS A 91 17.14 -4.65 -11.92
CA HIS A 91 17.24 -4.90 -10.48
C HIS A 91 18.15 -3.86 -9.82
N PHE A 92 17.67 -3.20 -8.79
CA PHE A 92 18.32 -2.02 -8.24
C PHE A 92 19.70 -2.31 -7.60
N LYS A 93 19.91 -3.50 -7.03
CA LYS A 93 21.18 -3.93 -6.44
C LYS A 93 22.14 -4.48 -7.48
N THR A 94 21.71 -5.51 -8.23
CA THR A 94 22.56 -6.25 -9.14
C THR A 94 22.78 -5.59 -10.49
N ARG A 95 21.89 -4.63 -10.84
CA ARG A 95 21.85 -3.96 -12.16
C ARG A 95 21.56 -4.90 -13.31
N GLU A 96 21.19 -6.15 -13.04
CA GLU A 96 20.79 -7.12 -14.04
C GLU A 96 19.36 -6.86 -14.52
N LYS A 97 19.04 -7.34 -15.71
CA LYS A 97 17.68 -7.31 -16.22
C LYS A 97 16.78 -8.17 -15.35
N THR A 98 15.64 -7.62 -14.98
CA THR A 98 14.60 -8.31 -14.23
C THR A 98 13.23 -8.01 -14.83
N ASN A 99 12.17 -8.52 -14.21
CA ASN A 99 10.79 -8.21 -14.57
C ASN A 99 9.94 -8.14 -13.30
N PRO A 100 8.77 -7.51 -13.36
CA PRO A 100 7.90 -7.33 -12.19
C PRO A 100 7.58 -8.63 -11.44
N LYS A 101 7.32 -9.71 -12.17
CA LYS A 101 6.99 -11.01 -11.57
C LYS A 101 8.13 -11.55 -10.72
N LYS A 102 9.35 -11.55 -11.27
CA LYS A 102 10.55 -12.01 -10.56
C LYS A 102 10.82 -11.13 -9.34
N SER A 103 10.77 -9.81 -9.50
CA SER A 103 10.99 -8.87 -8.40
C SER A 103 9.95 -9.01 -7.28
N PHE A 104 8.69 -9.28 -7.63
CA PHE A 104 7.66 -9.54 -6.63
C PHE A 104 7.93 -10.83 -5.83
N GLU A 105 8.34 -11.91 -6.50
CA GLU A 105 8.73 -13.17 -5.84
C GLU A 105 9.94 -13.00 -4.93
N GLU A 106 10.94 -12.21 -5.36
CA GLU A 106 12.12 -11.88 -4.55
C GLU A 106 11.73 -11.06 -3.31
N ALA A 107 10.83 -10.08 -3.45
CA ALA A 107 10.32 -9.30 -2.32
C ALA A 107 9.59 -10.18 -1.29
N LEU A 108 8.80 -11.14 -1.73
CA LEU A 108 8.14 -12.11 -0.85
C LEU A 108 9.15 -13.02 -0.14
N THR A 109 10.15 -13.50 -0.86
CA THR A 109 11.23 -14.30 -0.29
C THR A 109 11.96 -13.52 0.79
N PHE A 110 12.30 -12.27 0.51
CA PHE A 110 12.92 -11.37 1.47
C PHE A 110 12.05 -11.14 2.71
N ALA A 111 10.72 -10.95 2.51
CA ALA A 111 9.79 -10.84 3.64
C ALA A 111 9.85 -12.07 4.56
N LYS A 112 9.94 -13.27 3.99
CA LYS A 112 10.07 -14.52 4.74
C LYS A 112 11.40 -14.61 5.49
N GLU A 113 12.51 -14.31 4.85
CA GLU A 113 13.86 -14.33 5.43
C GLU A 113 13.96 -13.36 6.62
N LEU A 114 13.33 -12.20 6.51
CA LEU A 114 13.26 -11.22 7.59
C LEU A 114 12.30 -11.62 8.71
N ASN A 115 11.50 -12.65 8.56
CA ASN A 115 10.36 -12.95 9.43
C ASN A 115 9.47 -11.72 9.58
N ALA A 116 8.97 -11.19 8.47
CA ALA A 116 8.09 -10.04 8.47
C ALA A 116 6.76 -10.37 9.16
N ASP A 117 6.23 -9.42 9.90
CA ASP A 117 4.95 -9.56 10.61
C ASP A 117 3.77 -9.23 9.70
N VAL A 118 3.99 -8.38 8.70
CA VAL A 118 2.98 -8.00 7.71
C VAL A 118 3.63 -7.54 6.41
N ILE A 119 2.98 -7.82 5.30
CA ILE A 119 3.28 -7.30 3.98
C ILE A 119 2.20 -6.25 3.65
N THR A 120 2.59 -5.07 3.20
CA THR A 120 1.65 -4.08 2.68
C THR A 120 1.85 -3.93 1.19
N LEU A 121 0.79 -4.11 0.43
CA LEU A 121 0.70 -3.87 -1.01
C LEU A 121 0.07 -2.50 -1.21
N VAL A 122 0.89 -1.50 -1.56
CA VAL A 122 0.53 -0.08 -1.46
C VAL A 122 0.43 0.55 -2.85
N GLY A 123 -0.57 0.10 -3.59
CA GLY A 123 -0.92 0.63 -4.91
C GLY A 123 -0.03 0.18 -6.06
N ASP A 124 -0.60 0.22 -7.24
CA ASP A 124 0.01 -0.08 -8.53
C ASP A 124 0.73 -1.44 -8.56
N ILE A 125 0.12 -2.42 -7.90
CA ILE A 125 0.60 -3.80 -7.89
C ILE A 125 0.42 -4.42 -9.28
N PHE A 126 -0.65 -4.06 -9.96
CA PHE A 126 -0.96 -4.51 -11.31
C PHE A 126 -0.83 -3.38 -12.32
N SER A 127 -0.43 -3.69 -13.55
CA SER A 127 -0.47 -2.75 -14.67
C SER A 127 -1.89 -2.41 -15.12
N PHE A 128 -2.84 -3.31 -14.87
CA PHE A 128 -4.27 -3.18 -15.14
C PHE A 128 -5.02 -4.32 -14.40
N PRO A 129 -6.35 -4.24 -14.23
CA PRO A 129 -7.11 -5.20 -13.42
C PRO A 129 -7.27 -6.58 -14.10
N SER A 130 -6.20 -7.35 -14.19
CA SER A 130 -6.16 -8.70 -14.73
C SER A 130 -6.59 -9.74 -13.69
N GLU A 131 -7.50 -10.65 -14.06
CA GLU A 131 -7.86 -11.78 -13.19
C GLU A 131 -6.67 -12.69 -12.93
N LEU A 132 -5.94 -13.06 -13.98
CA LEU A 132 -4.78 -13.94 -13.87
C LEU A 132 -3.73 -13.36 -12.92
N ALA A 133 -3.45 -12.06 -13.01
CA ALA A 133 -2.49 -11.41 -12.14
C ALA A 133 -2.96 -11.39 -10.67
N VAL A 134 -4.22 -11.10 -10.44
CA VAL A 134 -4.83 -11.13 -9.09
C VAL A 134 -4.77 -12.52 -8.49
N GLU A 135 -5.19 -13.55 -9.24
CA GLU A 135 -5.14 -14.95 -8.80
C GLU A 135 -3.69 -15.39 -8.48
N TRP A 136 -2.74 -14.99 -9.31
CA TRP A 136 -1.34 -15.29 -9.09
C TRP A 136 -0.81 -14.63 -7.81
N VAL A 137 -1.06 -13.35 -7.60
CA VAL A 137 -0.65 -12.63 -6.38
C VAL A 137 -1.26 -13.29 -5.14
N GLN A 138 -2.57 -13.59 -5.17
CA GLN A 138 -3.24 -14.29 -4.07
C GLN A 138 -2.59 -15.64 -3.76
N SER A 139 -2.25 -16.41 -4.80
CA SER A 139 -1.59 -17.71 -4.63
C SER A 139 -0.23 -17.56 -3.95
N LYS A 140 0.55 -16.55 -4.31
CA LYS A 140 1.86 -16.24 -3.70
C LYS A 140 1.74 -15.77 -2.26
N LEU A 141 0.81 -14.87 -1.97
CA LEU A 141 0.54 -14.40 -0.61
C LEU A 141 0.06 -15.53 0.30
N LYS A 142 -0.82 -16.40 -0.21
CA LYS A 142 -1.25 -17.62 0.51
C LYS A 142 -0.10 -18.56 0.79
N ALA A 143 0.77 -18.79 -0.18
CA ALA A 143 1.92 -19.70 -0.04
C ALA A 143 2.95 -19.18 0.96
N ILE A 144 3.18 -17.88 1.04
CA ILE A 144 4.09 -17.28 2.02
C ILE A 144 3.55 -17.33 3.44
N GLY A 145 2.23 -17.22 3.60
CA GLY A 145 1.54 -17.30 4.89
C GLY A 145 1.74 -16.12 5.82
N ILE A 146 2.29 -14.99 5.33
CA ILE A 146 2.43 -13.75 6.10
C ILE A 146 1.16 -12.93 5.91
N PRO A 147 0.56 -12.36 6.97
CA PRO A 147 -0.56 -11.43 6.87
C PRO A 147 -0.25 -10.29 5.89
N TYR A 148 -1.23 -9.85 5.14
CA TYR A 148 -1.04 -8.73 4.23
C TYR A 148 -2.17 -7.70 4.30
N ILE A 149 -1.85 -6.46 3.95
CA ILE A 149 -2.77 -5.34 3.78
C ILE A 149 -2.65 -4.91 2.32
N TYR A 150 -3.79 -4.76 1.65
CA TYR A 150 -3.83 -4.30 0.26
C TYR A 150 -4.63 -3.00 0.18
N ILE A 151 -4.09 -2.04 -0.57
CA ILE A 151 -4.79 -0.84 -1.03
C ILE A 151 -4.46 -0.63 -2.51
N ALA A 152 -5.46 -0.33 -3.31
CA ALA A 152 -5.26 -0.16 -4.74
C ALA A 152 -4.60 1.18 -5.08
N GLY A 153 -3.75 1.18 -6.11
CA GLY A 153 -3.39 2.37 -6.87
C GLY A 153 -4.28 2.51 -8.10
N ASN A 154 -4.07 3.57 -8.86
CA ASN A 154 -4.92 3.83 -10.03
C ASN A 154 -4.74 2.78 -11.16
N HIS A 155 -3.56 2.22 -11.33
CA HIS A 155 -3.33 1.17 -12.32
C HIS A 155 -4.03 -0.14 -11.96
N ASP A 156 -4.17 -0.45 -10.68
CA ASP A 156 -4.80 -1.69 -10.24
C ASP A 156 -6.24 -1.84 -10.73
N TRP A 157 -6.97 -0.74 -10.87
CA TRP A 157 -8.38 -0.73 -11.30
C TRP A 157 -8.62 -0.01 -12.63
N HIS A 158 -7.58 0.52 -13.30
CA HIS A 158 -7.78 1.32 -14.51
C HIS A 158 -7.18 0.64 -15.74
N TYR A 159 -8.01 0.51 -16.80
CA TYR A 159 -7.54 0.28 -18.15
C TYR A 159 -7.33 1.63 -18.82
N GLU A 160 -6.09 2.02 -19.07
CA GLU A 160 -5.73 3.33 -19.64
C GLU A 160 -6.45 3.59 -20.96
N GLY A 161 -7.15 4.71 -21.06
CA GLY A 161 -7.95 5.09 -22.23
C GLY A 161 -9.35 4.49 -22.28
N MET A 162 -9.77 3.68 -21.30
CA MET A 162 -11.15 3.20 -21.21
C MET A 162 -12.09 4.36 -20.88
N LYS A 163 -13.15 4.51 -21.68
CA LYS A 163 -14.16 5.56 -21.47
C LYS A 163 -15.02 5.27 -20.25
N GLY A 164 -15.27 6.29 -19.46
CA GLY A 164 -16.14 6.24 -18.28
C GLY A 164 -15.73 7.24 -17.22
N LYS A 165 -16.60 7.44 -16.23
CA LYS A 165 -16.27 8.22 -15.04
C LYS A 165 -15.30 7.39 -14.18
N LEU A 166 -14.18 7.97 -13.75
CA LEU A 166 -13.13 7.27 -13.00
C LEU A 166 -13.66 6.52 -11.78
N THR A 167 -14.50 7.16 -10.97
CA THR A 167 -15.09 6.52 -9.78
C THR A 167 -15.92 5.27 -10.16
N SER A 168 -16.69 5.34 -11.25
CA SER A 168 -17.50 4.19 -11.70
C SER A 168 -16.63 3.06 -12.28
N LEU A 169 -15.52 3.40 -12.94
CA LEU A 169 -14.55 2.42 -13.42
C LEU A 169 -13.84 1.75 -12.24
N ARG A 170 -13.43 2.52 -11.25
CA ARG A 170 -12.84 1.99 -10.02
C ARG A 170 -13.79 1.01 -9.34
N ASP A 171 -15.01 1.42 -9.02
CA ASP A 171 -15.99 0.58 -8.34
C ASP A 171 -16.25 -0.72 -9.11
N LYS A 172 -16.36 -0.61 -10.44
CA LYS A 172 -16.55 -1.76 -11.33
C LYS A 172 -15.40 -2.76 -11.23
N TRP A 173 -14.16 -2.29 -11.32
CA TRP A 173 -13.00 -3.18 -11.38
C TRP A 173 -12.58 -3.69 -10.01
N ILE A 174 -12.77 -2.90 -8.95
CA ILE A 174 -12.63 -3.39 -7.59
C ILE A 174 -13.57 -4.56 -7.37
N GLU A 175 -14.87 -4.40 -7.65
CA GLU A 175 -15.87 -5.47 -7.46
C GLU A 175 -15.58 -6.70 -8.32
N LYS A 176 -15.22 -6.50 -9.59
CA LYS A 176 -15.04 -7.60 -10.53
C LYS A 176 -13.72 -8.36 -10.38
N ARG A 177 -12.66 -7.71 -9.93
CA ARG A 177 -11.30 -8.25 -10.00
C ARG A 177 -10.55 -8.21 -8.67
N LEU A 178 -10.55 -7.07 -8.00
CA LEU A 178 -9.65 -6.82 -6.86
C LEU A 178 -10.26 -7.21 -5.51
N LYS A 179 -11.57 -7.37 -5.44
CA LYS A 179 -12.31 -7.67 -4.20
C LYS A 179 -11.67 -8.79 -3.35
N PRO A 180 -11.18 -9.89 -3.93
CA PRO A 180 -10.54 -10.95 -3.16
C PRO A 180 -9.29 -10.50 -2.38
N LEU A 181 -8.56 -9.50 -2.87
CA LEU A 181 -7.36 -8.99 -2.20
C LEU A 181 -7.68 -8.19 -0.93
N TYR A 182 -8.86 -7.61 -0.83
CA TYR A 182 -9.29 -6.84 0.35
C TYR A 182 -9.72 -7.73 1.53
N GLN A 183 -9.85 -9.04 1.33
CA GLN A 183 -10.17 -10.00 2.40
C GLN A 183 -11.44 -9.62 3.19
N GLY A 184 -12.44 -9.05 2.53
CA GLY A 184 -13.70 -8.61 3.13
C GLY A 184 -13.66 -7.20 3.74
N ASN A 185 -12.51 -6.53 3.75
CA ASN A 185 -12.39 -5.16 4.24
C ASN A 185 -12.91 -4.14 3.21
N ASN A 186 -13.19 -2.93 3.70
CA ASN A 186 -13.63 -1.83 2.84
C ASN A 186 -12.47 -1.38 1.93
N PRO A 187 -12.65 -1.33 0.60
CA PRO A 187 -11.61 -0.93 -0.33
C PRO A 187 -11.15 0.53 -0.19
N LEU A 188 -12.00 1.42 0.32
CA LEU A 188 -11.69 2.84 0.44
C LEU A 188 -10.93 3.17 1.72
N MET A 189 -11.26 2.47 2.80
CA MET A 189 -10.63 2.70 4.09
C MET A 189 -10.79 1.48 4.99
N ALA A 190 -9.69 1.00 5.52
CA ALA A 190 -9.67 -0.09 6.49
C ALA A 190 -8.62 0.18 7.57
N ALA A 191 -8.82 -0.40 8.75
CA ALA A 191 -7.87 -0.36 9.85
C ALA A 191 -7.47 -1.77 10.27
N TYR A 192 -6.19 -1.96 10.54
CA TYR A 192 -5.62 -3.25 10.95
C TYR A 192 -4.78 -3.04 12.19
N ASP A 193 -5.05 -3.80 13.25
CA ASP A 193 -4.27 -3.75 14.49
C ASP A 193 -3.30 -4.94 14.52
N ILE A 194 -2.01 -4.67 14.46
CA ILE A 194 -0.96 -5.68 14.42
C ILE A 194 0.09 -5.32 15.47
N LYS A 195 0.29 -6.18 16.46
CA LYS A 195 1.26 -5.99 17.55
C LYS A 195 1.18 -4.61 18.21
N GLY A 196 -0.03 -4.13 18.46
CA GLY A 196 -0.26 -2.84 19.11
C GLY A 196 -0.07 -1.60 18.22
N ILE A 197 0.21 -1.80 16.93
CA ILE A 197 0.27 -0.73 15.93
C ILE A 197 -0.98 -0.79 15.06
N ARG A 198 -1.65 0.34 14.88
CA ARG A 198 -2.78 0.49 13.98
C ARG A 198 -2.33 0.98 12.61
N PHE A 199 -2.56 0.16 11.60
CA PHE A 199 -2.36 0.50 10.20
C PHE A 199 -3.67 1.02 9.62
N LEU A 200 -3.62 2.17 8.98
CA LEU A 200 -4.75 2.74 8.24
C LEU A 200 -4.45 2.61 6.75
N ALA A 201 -5.25 1.83 6.05
CA ALA A 201 -5.23 1.73 4.60
C ALA A 201 -6.28 2.69 4.03
N ILE A 202 -5.86 3.67 3.25
CA ILE A 202 -6.73 4.72 2.70
C ILE A 202 -6.47 4.82 1.20
N ASP A 203 -7.51 4.60 0.40
CA ASP A 203 -7.45 4.78 -1.05
C ASP A 203 -7.59 6.28 -1.38
N ASN A 204 -6.53 6.84 -1.96
CA ASN A 204 -6.50 8.20 -2.48
C ASN A 204 -6.23 8.23 -4.00
N SER A 205 -6.46 7.14 -4.70
CA SER A 205 -6.09 6.91 -6.11
C SER A 205 -7.11 7.46 -7.14
N THR A 206 -7.90 8.48 -6.80
CA THR A 206 -8.92 9.10 -7.71
C THR A 206 -8.54 10.48 -8.14
#